data_cf094c3d0e5f85257c1c0e5a1392fb18
#
_entry.id   cf094c3d0e5f85257c1c0e5a1392fb18
#
_cell.length_a   1.000
_cell.length_b   1.000
_cell.length_c   1.000
_cell.angle_alpha   90.00
_cell.angle_beta   90.00
_cell.angle_gamma   90.00
#
_symmetry.space_group_name_H-M   'P 1'
#
loop_
_entity.id
_entity.type
_entity.pdbx_description
1 polymer ?
#
loop_
_entity_poly.entity_id
_entity_poly.type
_entity_poly.pdbx_seq_one_letter_code
_entity_poly.pdbx_strand_id
1 'polypeptide(L)'
;MPGGNVPANVKTTSVLRRVSLGRPLHYVNAPGLEGNVCAFQLNAKSPPILVESVSGRMQTVVAGDVFLGTPGARESNIVLVGGVPKGGLIPGTTYWVISEGGVVGELITNTPLARRFLGEVTYLGTVIDAAGRTLTLQEFAVPPVARFKDHGAPLSLIVGTGPEVGKTTAGLGLLRTFLAKGHTTVIVLKATGTSSFAEIANYQDYGAAQVFDCVDFGLPTTYPSERKDMQRIFDRALDTCLTMPADAVVIECGGDMLAANIPVFLERLKRRRSRATVVLAAADPLGAFGGTQMLRDIGLPANLITGPCTDTPASQQRTESLCKTPAMNMLRRES
;
A
#
# COMPACT_ATOMS: atom_id res chain seq x y z
N MET A 1 3.08 28.38 18.90
CA MET A 1 3.27 28.76 17.50
C MET A 1 1.92 29.05 16.90
N PRO A 2 1.76 30.10 16.06
CA PRO A 2 0.49 30.37 15.43
C PRO A 2 0.14 29.20 14.50
N GLY A 3 -0.98 28.62 14.76
CA GLY A 3 -1.62 27.57 13.96
C GLY A 3 -3.05 27.98 13.66
N GLY A 4 -3.91 27.05 13.31
CA GLY A 4 -5.30 27.31 13.00
C GLY A 4 -6.23 26.19 13.45
N ASN A 5 -7.52 26.49 13.34
CA ASN A 5 -8.55 25.49 13.57
C ASN A 5 -8.78 24.68 12.29
N VAL A 6 -8.93 23.39 12.43
CA VAL A 6 -9.38 22.53 11.34
C VAL A 6 -10.90 22.74 11.18
N PRO A 7 -11.41 22.99 9.97
CA PRO A 7 -12.85 23.19 9.74
C PRO A 7 -13.68 22.00 10.25
N ALA A 8 -14.88 22.25 10.77
CA ALA A 8 -15.75 21.20 11.30
C ALA A 8 -16.14 20.14 10.24
N ASN A 9 -16.24 20.57 8.97
CA ASN A 9 -16.57 19.72 7.81
C ASN A 9 -15.35 19.21 7.06
N VAL A 10 -14.17 19.18 7.68
CA VAL A 10 -12.93 18.69 7.07
C VAL A 10 -13.09 17.27 6.53
N LYS A 11 -12.60 17.05 5.32
CA LYS A 11 -12.56 15.73 4.71
C LYS A 11 -11.38 14.95 5.30
N THR A 12 -11.63 13.72 5.70
CA THR A 12 -10.60 12.82 6.24
C THR A 12 -10.34 11.70 5.24
N THR A 13 -9.09 11.48 4.91
CA THR A 13 -8.68 10.50 3.90
C THR A 13 -8.42 9.12 4.49
N SER A 14 -8.41 8.10 3.65
CA SER A 14 -8.34 6.69 4.04
C SER A 14 -7.02 6.30 4.72
N VAL A 15 -5.94 7.03 4.47
CA VAL A 15 -4.67 6.83 5.19
C VAL A 15 -4.82 7.10 6.70
N LEU A 16 -5.85 7.86 7.10
CA LEU A 16 -6.17 8.14 8.51
C LEU A 16 -7.27 7.25 9.07
N ARG A 17 -7.68 6.16 8.39
CA ARG A 17 -8.81 5.32 8.79
C ARG A 17 -8.70 4.72 10.19
N ARG A 18 -7.51 4.60 10.73
CA ARG A 18 -7.28 4.11 12.09
C ARG A 18 -7.16 5.21 13.13
N VAL A 19 -6.97 6.44 12.70
CA VAL A 19 -6.74 7.57 13.61
C VAL A 19 -8.04 7.99 14.28
N SER A 20 -8.07 7.94 15.61
CA SER A 20 -9.19 8.50 16.39
C SER A 20 -9.03 10.01 16.50
N LEU A 21 -9.79 10.72 15.69
CA LEU A 21 -9.78 12.17 15.67
C LEU A 21 -10.76 12.74 16.71
N GLY A 22 -10.22 13.29 17.82
CA GLY A 22 -10.99 14.12 18.74
C GLY A 22 -11.44 15.43 18.08
N ARG A 23 -12.42 16.12 18.67
CA ARG A 23 -12.85 17.44 18.19
C ARG A 23 -13.00 18.41 19.37
N PRO A 24 -12.67 19.70 19.23
CA PRO A 24 -12.16 20.36 18.02
C PRO A 24 -10.73 19.96 17.67
N LEU A 25 -10.38 20.00 16.37
CA LEU A 25 -9.04 19.73 15.87
C LEU A 25 -8.30 21.04 15.62
N HIS A 26 -7.03 21.07 15.96
CA HIS A 26 -6.12 22.19 15.72
C HIS A 26 -4.88 21.70 14.96
N TYR A 27 -4.28 22.59 14.19
CA TYR A 27 -2.96 22.35 13.61
C TYR A 27 -1.99 23.45 14.02
N VAL A 28 -0.73 23.13 14.08
CA VAL A 28 0.38 24.02 14.43
C VAL A 28 1.33 24.16 13.27
N ASN A 29 2.00 25.32 13.19
CA ASN A 29 3.04 25.62 12.21
C ASN A 29 4.32 24.82 12.54
N ALA A 30 4.29 23.52 12.27
CA ALA A 30 5.40 22.61 12.47
C ALA A 30 5.68 21.83 11.18
N PRO A 31 6.93 21.37 10.93
CA PRO A 31 7.24 20.51 9.80
C PRO A 31 6.40 19.25 9.80
N GLY A 32 5.83 18.90 8.64
CA GLY A 32 5.08 17.66 8.44
C GLY A 32 6.01 16.50 8.14
N LEU A 33 6.24 15.64 9.13
CA LEU A 33 7.04 14.43 8.95
C LEU A 33 6.17 13.28 8.44
N GLU A 34 6.79 12.30 7.79
CA GLU A 34 6.10 11.11 7.31
C GLU A 34 5.31 10.45 8.45
N GLY A 35 4.04 10.12 8.17
CA GLY A 35 3.13 9.51 9.13
C GLY A 35 2.51 10.47 10.15
N ASN A 36 2.84 11.78 10.13
CA ASN A 36 2.09 12.77 10.90
C ASN A 36 0.70 12.97 10.29
N VAL A 37 -0.30 13.19 11.13
CA VAL A 37 -1.60 13.71 10.67
C VAL A 37 -1.44 15.20 10.35
N CYS A 38 -1.76 15.57 9.13
CA CYS A 38 -1.53 16.91 8.60
C CYS A 38 -2.78 17.49 7.94
N ALA A 39 -2.91 18.83 7.99
CA ALA A 39 -3.95 19.56 7.30
C ALA A 39 -3.40 20.16 5.99
N PHE A 40 -4.15 19.98 4.92
CA PHE A 40 -3.82 20.42 3.57
C PHE A 40 -5.02 21.18 2.97
N GLN A 41 -4.75 22.23 2.20
CA GLN A 41 -5.77 22.97 1.46
C GLN A 41 -5.53 22.83 -0.04
N LEU A 42 -6.55 22.45 -0.80
CA LEU A 42 -6.45 22.40 -2.25
C LEU A 42 -6.30 23.80 -2.82
N ASN A 43 -5.26 24.02 -3.63
CA ASN A 43 -4.92 25.31 -4.17
C ASN A 43 -6.01 25.84 -5.14
N ALA A 44 -6.20 27.15 -5.19
CA ALA A 44 -7.25 27.79 -5.99
C ALA A 44 -7.18 27.50 -7.50
N LYS A 45 -6.00 27.17 -8.02
CA LYS A 45 -5.78 26.85 -9.44
C LYS A 45 -5.81 25.35 -9.72
N SER A 46 -5.89 24.51 -8.69
CA SER A 46 -6.00 23.04 -8.89
C SER A 46 -7.39 22.67 -9.36
N PRO A 47 -7.51 21.76 -10.32
CA PRO A 47 -8.80 21.15 -10.65
C PRO A 47 -9.33 20.39 -9.42
N PRO A 48 -10.64 20.10 -9.34
CA PRO A 48 -11.18 19.18 -8.36
C PRO A 48 -10.46 17.84 -8.42
N ILE A 49 -10.15 17.26 -7.26
CA ILE A 49 -9.52 15.96 -7.12
C ILE A 49 -10.42 14.99 -6.38
N LEU A 50 -10.18 13.70 -6.58
CA LEU A 50 -10.83 12.65 -5.83
C LEU A 50 -9.85 12.09 -4.80
N VAL A 51 -10.31 11.95 -3.56
CA VAL A 51 -9.58 11.28 -2.48
C VAL A 51 -10.46 10.23 -1.82
N GLU A 52 -9.88 9.15 -1.37
CA GLU A 52 -10.60 8.11 -0.62
C GLU A 52 -10.93 8.61 0.78
N SER A 53 -12.18 8.48 1.21
CA SER A 53 -12.60 8.66 2.61
C SER A 53 -12.15 7.48 3.48
N VAL A 54 -12.26 7.62 4.78
CA VAL A 54 -11.98 6.54 5.75
C VAL A 54 -12.82 5.27 5.54
N SER A 55 -13.93 5.37 4.81
CA SER A 55 -14.79 4.24 4.42
C SER A 55 -14.49 3.68 3.02
N GLY A 56 -13.46 4.17 2.33
CA GLY A 56 -13.13 3.78 0.96
C GLY A 56 -13.94 4.47 -0.13
N ARG A 57 -14.98 5.26 0.24
CA ARG A 57 -15.76 6.02 -0.74
C ARG A 57 -14.94 7.18 -1.29
N MET A 58 -14.94 7.36 -2.61
CA MET A 58 -14.33 8.53 -3.23
C MET A 58 -15.12 9.80 -2.89
N GLN A 59 -14.42 10.84 -2.49
CA GLN A 59 -14.95 12.16 -2.18
C GLN A 59 -14.22 13.23 -2.98
N THR A 60 -14.99 14.19 -3.50
CA THR A 60 -14.42 15.31 -4.27
C THR A 60 -13.89 16.37 -3.31
N VAL A 61 -12.67 16.81 -3.54
CA VAL A 61 -12.06 18.00 -2.91
C VAL A 61 -11.97 19.09 -3.97
N VAL A 62 -12.54 20.26 -3.67
CA VAL A 62 -12.52 21.41 -4.57
C VAL A 62 -11.59 22.50 -4.06
N ALA A 63 -11.23 23.45 -4.90
CA ALA A 63 -10.35 24.56 -4.55
C ALA A 63 -10.80 25.27 -3.25
N GLY A 64 -9.87 25.46 -2.34
CA GLY A 64 -10.11 26.03 -1.01
C GLY A 64 -10.57 25.04 0.06
N ASP A 65 -11.01 23.84 -0.30
CA ASP A 65 -11.33 22.80 0.68
C ASP A 65 -10.10 22.38 1.48
N VAL A 66 -10.32 22.15 2.77
CA VAL A 66 -9.31 21.55 3.65
C VAL A 66 -9.60 20.05 3.80
N PHE A 67 -8.56 19.23 3.74
CA PHE A 67 -8.63 17.83 4.08
C PHE A 67 -7.46 17.41 4.98
N LEU A 68 -7.63 16.28 5.67
CA LEU A 68 -6.60 15.66 6.49
C LEU A 68 -6.00 14.48 5.73
N GLY A 69 -4.68 14.42 5.75
CA GLY A 69 -3.86 13.38 5.14
C GLY A 69 -2.54 13.25 5.87
N THR A 70 -1.54 12.69 5.21
CA THR A 70 -0.21 12.47 5.78
C THR A 70 0.89 12.70 4.75
N PRO A 71 2.06 13.23 5.15
CA PRO A 71 3.25 13.19 4.31
C PRO A 71 3.72 11.75 4.08
N GLY A 72 4.17 11.44 2.86
CA GLY A 72 4.70 10.13 2.51
C GLY A 72 5.34 10.11 1.12
N ALA A 73 5.79 8.93 0.69
CA ALA A 73 6.45 8.73 -0.60
C ALA A 73 5.65 7.78 -1.51
N ARG A 74 5.88 7.89 -2.80
CA ARG A 74 5.39 6.97 -3.83
C ARG A 74 6.38 6.90 -4.99
N GLU A 75 6.71 5.68 -5.41
CA GLU A 75 7.51 5.39 -6.62
C GLU A 75 6.76 4.31 -7.40
N SER A 76 5.59 4.63 -7.95
CA SER A 76 4.76 3.57 -8.49
C SER A 76 5.02 3.24 -9.96
N ASN A 77 5.61 4.13 -10.72
CA ASN A 77 6.02 3.95 -12.10
C ASN A 77 6.64 5.25 -12.65
N ILE A 78 6.87 5.31 -13.95
CA ILE A 78 7.38 6.50 -14.67
C ILE A 78 6.45 7.73 -14.60
N VAL A 79 5.24 7.59 -14.07
CA VAL A 79 4.21 8.65 -14.08
C VAL A 79 4.15 9.41 -12.77
N LEU A 80 4.35 8.73 -11.64
CA LEU A 80 4.09 9.31 -10.33
C LEU A 80 5.17 8.92 -9.31
N VAL A 81 6.16 9.77 -9.17
CA VAL A 81 7.20 9.66 -8.15
C VAL A 81 7.19 10.90 -7.29
N GLY A 82 7.12 10.72 -5.98
CA GLY A 82 7.12 11.81 -5.02
C GLY A 82 7.55 11.33 -3.64
N GLY A 83 7.91 12.26 -2.77
CA GLY A 83 8.41 11.93 -1.44
C GLY A 83 8.37 13.08 -0.46
N VAL A 84 8.83 12.82 0.75
CA VAL A 84 8.95 13.83 1.79
C VAL A 84 10.34 14.45 1.72
N PRO A 85 10.47 15.77 1.58
CA PRO A 85 11.78 16.43 1.57
C PRO A 85 12.48 16.26 2.91
N LYS A 86 13.82 16.35 2.90
CA LYS A 86 14.61 16.31 4.13
C LYS A 86 14.17 17.43 5.09
N GLY A 87 13.78 17.04 6.29
CA GLY A 87 13.25 17.95 7.29
C GLY A 87 11.71 18.09 7.30
N GLY A 88 11.02 17.39 6.40
CA GLY A 88 9.54 17.38 6.35
C GLY A 88 8.93 18.44 5.46
N LEU A 89 7.61 18.47 5.40
CA LEU A 89 6.86 19.51 4.68
C LEU A 89 6.87 20.82 5.46
N ILE A 90 7.08 21.94 4.77
CA ILE A 90 7.15 23.28 5.37
C ILE A 90 5.78 23.97 5.26
N PRO A 91 5.17 24.47 6.37
CA PRO A 91 3.89 25.15 6.33
C PRO A 91 3.89 26.36 5.36
N GLY A 92 2.78 26.51 4.63
CA GLY A 92 2.62 27.54 3.60
C GLY A 92 3.23 27.20 2.23
N THR A 93 3.95 26.07 2.13
CA THR A 93 4.55 25.60 0.86
C THR A 93 3.57 24.71 0.11
N THR A 94 3.66 24.71 -1.23
CA THR A 94 2.88 23.88 -2.13
C THR A 94 3.51 22.50 -2.28
N TYR A 95 2.69 21.48 -2.15
CA TYR A 95 3.00 20.05 -2.37
C TYR A 95 1.94 19.40 -3.26
N TRP A 96 2.02 18.09 -3.42
CA TRP A 96 1.16 17.33 -4.33
C TRP A 96 0.51 16.16 -3.62
N VAL A 97 -0.77 15.94 -3.91
CA VAL A 97 -1.43 14.68 -3.55
C VAL A 97 -0.86 13.60 -4.46
N ILE A 98 -0.14 12.65 -3.90
CA ILE A 98 0.54 11.57 -4.65
C ILE A 98 -0.16 10.21 -4.52
N SER A 99 -1.20 10.13 -3.70
CA SER A 99 -2.10 8.97 -3.60
C SER A 99 -3.50 9.43 -3.25
N GLU A 100 -4.50 8.79 -3.84
CA GLU A 100 -5.92 9.00 -3.54
C GLU A 100 -6.24 8.73 -2.06
N GLY A 101 -5.47 7.87 -1.41
CA GLY A 101 -5.55 7.62 0.02
C GLY A 101 -5.20 8.82 0.91
N GLY A 102 -4.73 9.94 0.34
CA GLY A 102 -4.40 11.17 1.08
C GLY A 102 -2.93 11.27 1.47
N VAL A 103 -2.05 10.60 0.75
CA VAL A 103 -0.60 10.78 0.90
C VAL A 103 -0.15 11.99 0.09
N VAL A 104 0.61 12.89 0.73
CA VAL A 104 1.08 14.15 0.15
C VAL A 104 2.61 14.21 0.22
N GLY A 105 3.23 14.72 -0.84
CA GLY A 105 4.67 14.86 -0.93
C GLY A 105 5.13 15.87 -1.97
N GLU A 106 6.44 16.06 -2.06
CA GLU A 106 7.08 16.77 -3.15
C GLU A 106 7.03 15.91 -4.41
N LEU A 107 6.65 16.49 -5.54
CA LEU A 107 6.63 15.78 -6.81
C LEU A 107 8.05 15.77 -7.41
N ILE A 108 8.61 14.56 -7.59
CA ILE A 108 9.93 14.34 -8.15
C ILE A 108 9.85 14.16 -9.67
N THR A 109 8.82 13.44 -10.16
CA THR A 109 8.59 13.31 -11.60
C THR A 109 8.10 14.62 -12.20
N ASN A 110 8.70 15.00 -13.33
CA ASN A 110 8.34 16.22 -14.03
C ASN A 110 7.68 15.92 -15.40
N THR A 111 6.79 14.93 -15.44
CA THR A 111 6.05 14.64 -16.69
C THR A 111 4.76 15.43 -16.76
N PRO A 112 4.33 15.93 -17.93
CA PRO A 112 3.05 16.61 -18.09
C PRO A 112 1.85 15.74 -17.70
N LEU A 113 1.97 14.43 -17.87
CA LEU A 113 0.93 13.46 -17.52
C LEU A 113 0.72 13.37 -16.00
N ALA A 114 1.80 13.32 -15.21
CA ALA A 114 1.73 13.31 -13.76
C ALA A 114 0.98 14.55 -13.22
N ARG A 115 1.30 15.73 -13.71
CA ARG A 115 0.67 16.98 -13.29
C ARG A 115 -0.82 17.07 -13.63
N ARG A 116 -1.28 16.37 -14.66
CA ARG A 116 -2.68 16.41 -15.10
C ARG A 116 -3.63 15.76 -14.11
N PHE A 117 -3.17 14.75 -13.36
CA PHE A 117 -4.01 13.95 -12.47
C PHE A 117 -3.78 14.24 -10.98
N LEU A 118 -2.84 15.10 -10.64
CA LEU A 118 -2.47 15.42 -9.27
C LEU A 118 -3.05 16.76 -8.84
N GLY A 119 -3.46 16.87 -7.58
CA GLY A 119 -3.86 18.13 -6.96
C GLY A 119 -2.67 18.81 -6.29
N GLU A 120 -2.49 20.10 -6.57
CA GLU A 120 -1.59 20.96 -5.81
C GLU A 120 -2.26 21.40 -4.53
N VAL A 121 -1.58 21.24 -3.40
CA VAL A 121 -2.09 21.57 -2.08
C VAL A 121 -1.10 22.42 -1.31
N THR A 122 -1.61 23.37 -0.53
CA THR A 122 -0.81 24.08 0.46
C THR A 122 -0.82 23.29 1.76
N TYR A 123 0.35 22.97 2.29
CA TYR A 123 0.48 22.38 3.62
C TYR A 123 0.20 23.45 4.68
N LEU A 124 -0.81 23.22 5.53
CA LEU A 124 -1.23 24.18 6.56
C LEU A 124 -0.48 23.96 7.88
N GLY A 125 -0.23 22.70 8.25
CA GLY A 125 0.46 22.36 9.48
C GLY A 125 0.13 20.95 9.98
N THR A 126 0.81 20.57 11.06
CA THR A 126 0.65 19.27 11.72
C THR A 126 -0.50 19.32 12.73
N VAL A 127 -1.39 18.33 12.69
CA VAL A 127 -2.54 18.24 13.61
C VAL A 127 -2.07 17.75 14.99
N ILE A 128 -2.62 18.40 16.03
CA ILE A 128 -2.31 18.09 17.44
C ILE A 128 -3.56 17.65 18.18
N ASP A 129 -3.37 16.84 19.22
CA ASP A 129 -4.42 16.47 20.18
C ASP A 129 -4.70 17.59 21.20
N ALA A 130 -5.66 17.34 22.09
CA ALA A 130 -6.02 18.31 23.16
C ALA A 130 -4.87 18.57 24.15
N ALA A 131 -3.88 17.69 24.23
CA ALA A 131 -2.67 17.87 25.05
C ALA A 131 -1.53 18.58 24.30
N GLY A 132 -1.74 19.00 23.04
CA GLY A 132 -0.75 19.66 22.18
C GLY A 132 0.28 18.70 21.58
N ARG A 133 0.05 17.39 21.59
CA ARG A 133 0.94 16.39 20.98
C ARG A 133 0.55 16.17 19.53
N THR A 134 1.54 16.05 18.66
CA THR A 134 1.33 15.69 17.25
C THR A 134 0.68 14.32 17.13
N LEU A 135 -0.43 14.24 16.38
CA LEU A 135 -1.04 12.97 16.03
C LEU A 135 -0.24 12.26 14.95
N THR A 136 0.01 10.96 15.12
CA THR A 136 0.76 10.15 14.17
C THR A 136 0.04 8.84 13.87
N LEU A 137 0.23 8.29 12.65
CA LEU A 137 -0.31 6.97 12.31
C LEU A 137 0.21 5.87 13.24
N GLN A 138 1.45 6.00 13.72
CA GLN A 138 2.11 5.01 14.56
C GLN A 138 1.40 4.79 15.91
N GLU A 139 0.78 5.83 16.47
CA GLU A 139 0.03 5.74 17.75
C GLU A 139 -1.20 4.86 17.65
N PHE A 140 -1.78 4.78 16.44
CA PHE A 140 -3.02 4.03 16.19
C PHE A 140 -2.78 2.70 15.46
N ALA A 141 -1.54 2.32 15.30
CA ALA A 141 -1.19 1.06 14.64
C ALA A 141 -1.63 -0.16 15.47
N VAL A 142 -1.93 -1.27 14.79
CA VAL A 142 -2.23 -2.56 15.43
C VAL A 142 -1.12 -2.89 16.45
N PRO A 143 -1.42 -3.19 17.70
CA PRO A 143 -0.41 -3.51 18.71
C PRO A 143 0.39 -4.76 18.32
N PRO A 144 1.67 -4.87 18.72
CA PRO A 144 2.43 -6.10 18.53
C PRO A 144 1.75 -7.28 19.21
N VAL A 145 1.82 -8.47 18.60
CA VAL A 145 1.33 -9.68 19.26
C VAL A 145 2.18 -9.97 20.51
N ALA A 146 1.54 -10.35 21.60
CA ALA A 146 2.24 -10.62 22.86
C ALA A 146 3.24 -11.79 22.73
N ARG A 147 2.87 -12.81 21.91
CA ARG A 147 3.70 -13.98 21.61
C ARG A 147 3.44 -14.43 20.18
N PHE A 148 4.47 -14.49 19.37
CA PHE A 148 4.37 -15.06 18.04
C PHE A 148 4.11 -16.57 18.11
N LYS A 149 3.07 -17.01 17.39
CA LYS A 149 2.75 -18.42 17.18
C LYS A 149 2.17 -18.56 15.79
N ASP A 150 2.96 -19.15 14.88
CA ASP A 150 2.46 -19.48 13.55
C ASP A 150 1.47 -20.65 13.63
N HIS A 151 0.24 -20.42 13.15
CA HIS A 151 -0.81 -21.46 13.11
C HIS A 151 -0.67 -22.42 11.93
N GLY A 152 0.28 -22.21 11.02
CA GLY A 152 0.57 -23.11 9.92
C GLY A 152 -0.42 -23.08 8.76
N ALA A 153 -1.33 -22.09 8.72
CA ALA A 153 -2.27 -21.94 7.60
C ALA A 153 -1.54 -21.85 6.24
N PRO A 154 -2.07 -22.41 5.14
CA PRO A 154 -1.52 -22.23 3.80
C PRO A 154 -1.26 -20.75 3.51
N LEU A 155 -0.06 -20.43 3.02
CA LEU A 155 0.36 -19.08 2.72
C LEU A 155 0.64 -18.94 1.23
N SER A 156 -0.01 -17.97 0.60
CA SER A 156 0.25 -17.55 -0.78
C SER A 156 0.88 -16.16 -0.79
N LEU A 157 2.01 -16.02 -1.48
CA LEU A 157 2.73 -14.77 -1.67
C LEU A 157 2.61 -14.35 -3.13
N ILE A 158 2.15 -13.11 -3.37
CA ILE A 158 2.05 -12.53 -4.70
C ILE A 158 3.05 -11.40 -4.81
N VAL A 159 3.92 -11.48 -5.80
CA VAL A 159 4.88 -10.44 -6.15
C VAL A 159 4.72 -10.08 -7.63
N GLY A 160 5.24 -8.93 -8.04
CA GLY A 160 5.13 -8.52 -9.44
C GLY A 160 6.35 -7.83 -9.98
N THR A 161 6.57 -7.95 -11.28
CA THR A 161 7.68 -7.30 -12.00
C THR A 161 7.47 -5.79 -12.20
N GLY A 162 6.26 -5.28 -11.90
CA GLY A 162 5.93 -3.87 -12.02
C GLY A 162 4.57 -3.53 -11.40
N PRO A 163 4.18 -2.26 -11.41
CA PRO A 163 2.80 -1.87 -11.14
C PRO A 163 1.88 -2.40 -12.26
N GLU A 164 0.58 -2.55 -11.96
CA GLU A 164 -0.49 -2.91 -12.92
C GLU A 164 -0.28 -4.24 -13.70
N VAL A 165 0.59 -5.12 -13.21
CA VAL A 165 0.83 -6.44 -13.82
C VAL A 165 -0.16 -7.53 -13.35
N GLY A 166 -1.24 -7.14 -12.66
CA GLY A 166 -2.30 -8.08 -12.25
C GLY A 166 -2.10 -8.74 -10.89
N LYS A 167 -1.28 -8.19 -9.98
CA LYS A 167 -1.09 -8.72 -8.62
C LYS A 167 -2.40 -8.86 -7.84
N THR A 168 -3.17 -7.78 -7.75
CA THR A 168 -4.46 -7.78 -7.04
C THR A 168 -5.45 -8.75 -7.69
N THR A 169 -5.47 -8.84 -9.02
CA THR A 169 -6.27 -9.84 -9.75
C THR A 169 -5.90 -11.27 -9.36
N ALA A 170 -4.59 -11.56 -9.27
CA ALA A 170 -4.10 -12.85 -8.81
C ALA A 170 -4.51 -13.13 -7.36
N GLY A 171 -4.41 -12.13 -6.49
CA GLY A 171 -4.81 -12.24 -5.10
C GLY A 171 -6.29 -12.54 -4.91
N LEU A 172 -7.15 -11.84 -5.65
CA LEU A 172 -8.60 -12.10 -5.66
C LEU A 172 -8.92 -13.49 -6.22
N GLY A 173 -8.20 -13.94 -7.25
CA GLY A 173 -8.33 -15.30 -7.79
C GLY A 173 -7.98 -16.38 -6.76
N LEU A 174 -6.89 -16.18 -6.02
CA LEU A 174 -6.50 -17.09 -4.93
C LEU A 174 -7.53 -17.09 -3.80
N LEU A 175 -7.99 -15.91 -3.36
CA LEU A 175 -9.04 -15.79 -2.34
C LEU A 175 -10.28 -16.58 -2.76
N ARG A 176 -10.77 -16.39 -3.98
CA ARG A 176 -11.94 -17.15 -4.50
C ARG A 176 -11.68 -18.66 -4.52
N THR A 177 -10.47 -19.07 -4.86
CA THR A 177 -10.09 -20.50 -4.85
C THR A 177 -10.14 -21.08 -3.44
N PHE A 178 -9.67 -20.34 -2.43
CA PHE A 178 -9.76 -20.76 -1.04
C PHE A 178 -11.22 -20.86 -0.57
N LEU A 179 -12.03 -19.82 -0.84
CA LEU A 179 -13.46 -19.81 -0.46
C LEU A 179 -14.23 -20.95 -1.14
N ALA A 180 -13.96 -21.25 -2.42
CA ALA A 180 -14.57 -22.37 -3.13
C ALA A 180 -14.19 -23.76 -2.55
N LYS A 181 -13.04 -23.86 -1.87
CA LYS A 181 -12.61 -25.06 -1.13
C LYS A 181 -13.20 -25.15 0.29
N GLY A 182 -14.05 -24.20 0.68
CA GLY A 182 -14.71 -24.18 1.99
C GLY A 182 -13.90 -23.47 3.09
N HIS A 183 -12.80 -22.79 2.75
CA HIS A 183 -12.11 -21.94 3.71
C HIS A 183 -12.98 -20.71 4.03
N THR A 184 -13.19 -20.39 5.30
CA THR A 184 -14.07 -19.29 5.72
C THR A 184 -13.30 -18.12 6.34
N THR A 185 -12.09 -18.38 6.82
CA THR A 185 -11.25 -17.39 7.50
C THR A 185 -9.96 -17.17 6.68
N VAL A 186 -10.07 -16.38 5.61
CA VAL A 186 -8.90 -15.99 4.81
C VAL A 186 -8.44 -14.60 5.24
N ILE A 187 -7.17 -14.50 5.64
CA ILE A 187 -6.52 -13.23 5.99
C ILE A 187 -5.74 -12.72 4.78
N VAL A 188 -5.87 -11.43 4.48
CA VAL A 188 -5.13 -10.79 3.39
C VAL A 188 -4.25 -9.68 3.95
N LEU A 189 -2.99 -9.65 3.54
CA LEU A 189 -2.03 -8.58 3.82
C LEU A 189 -1.53 -7.99 2.52
N LYS A 190 -1.81 -6.71 2.27
CA LYS A 190 -1.06 -5.92 1.29
C LYS A 190 0.19 -5.37 1.97
N ALA A 191 1.30 -6.13 1.85
CA ALA A 191 2.48 -5.95 2.69
C ALA A 191 3.28 -4.69 2.36
N THR A 192 3.27 -4.25 1.09
CA THR A 192 4.09 -3.15 0.61
C THR A 192 3.33 -2.26 -0.37
N GLY A 193 3.83 -1.06 -0.63
CA GLY A 193 3.24 -0.08 -1.53
C GLY A 193 2.84 1.22 -0.81
N THR A 194 2.11 2.07 -1.49
CA THR A 194 1.48 3.28 -0.93
C THR A 194 0.04 2.97 -0.54
N SER A 195 -0.45 3.54 0.54
CA SER A 195 -1.82 3.39 1.03
C SER A 195 -2.86 3.64 -0.08
N SER A 196 -3.74 2.67 -0.26
CA SER A 196 -4.98 2.77 -1.05
C SER A 196 -6.00 1.82 -0.41
N PHE A 197 -7.01 2.38 0.24
CA PHE A 197 -8.01 1.57 0.92
C PHE A 197 -8.91 0.82 -0.06
N ALA A 198 -9.23 1.43 -1.21
CA ALA A 198 -10.03 0.76 -2.25
C ALA A 198 -9.39 -0.55 -2.73
N GLU A 199 -8.05 -0.63 -2.78
CA GLU A 199 -7.39 -1.87 -3.20
C GLU A 199 -7.57 -3.00 -2.19
N ILE A 200 -7.51 -2.72 -0.87
CA ILE A 200 -7.72 -3.75 0.15
C ILE A 200 -9.21 -4.01 0.41
N ALA A 201 -10.08 -3.01 0.22
CA ALA A 201 -11.53 -3.18 0.32
C ALA A 201 -12.06 -4.19 -0.70
N ASN A 202 -11.47 -4.25 -1.90
CA ASN A 202 -11.80 -5.29 -2.88
C ASN A 202 -11.66 -6.71 -2.30
N TYR A 203 -10.65 -6.97 -1.49
CA TYR A 203 -10.52 -8.28 -0.85
C TYR A 203 -11.63 -8.56 0.17
N GLN A 204 -12.10 -7.53 0.91
CA GLN A 204 -13.26 -7.65 1.80
C GLN A 204 -14.53 -7.95 1.02
N ASP A 205 -14.77 -7.22 -0.08
CA ASP A 205 -15.92 -7.41 -0.96
C ASP A 205 -15.97 -8.83 -1.54
N TYR A 206 -14.80 -9.45 -1.75
CA TYR A 206 -14.69 -10.83 -2.22
C TYR A 206 -14.69 -11.87 -1.11
N GLY A 207 -14.86 -11.47 0.16
CA GLY A 207 -15.07 -12.37 1.29
C GLY A 207 -13.83 -12.67 2.14
N ALA A 208 -12.76 -11.86 2.06
CA ALA A 208 -11.68 -11.95 3.02
C ALA A 208 -12.18 -11.62 4.43
N ALA A 209 -11.84 -12.46 5.41
CA ALA A 209 -12.28 -12.29 6.80
C ALA A 209 -11.58 -11.11 7.48
N GLN A 210 -10.33 -10.87 7.15
CA GLN A 210 -9.53 -9.74 7.63
C GLN A 210 -8.61 -9.25 6.50
N VAL A 211 -8.44 -7.95 6.40
CA VAL A 211 -7.49 -7.32 5.48
C VAL A 211 -6.64 -6.30 6.21
N PHE A 212 -5.36 -6.26 5.85
CA PHE A 212 -4.39 -5.33 6.40
C PHE A 212 -3.53 -4.73 5.29
N ASP A 213 -3.06 -3.50 5.51
CA ASP A 213 -2.00 -2.88 4.72
C ASP A 213 -1.01 -2.10 5.62
N CYS A 214 -0.11 -1.33 5.01
CA CYS A 214 0.91 -0.57 5.73
C CYS A 214 0.31 0.43 6.75
N VAL A 215 -0.89 0.97 6.52
CA VAL A 215 -1.55 1.91 7.44
C VAL A 215 -1.90 1.25 8.77
N ASP A 216 -2.28 -0.03 8.74
CA ASP A 216 -2.58 -0.78 9.96
C ASP A 216 -1.36 -0.92 10.87
N PHE A 217 -0.17 -0.79 10.30
CA PHE A 217 1.10 -0.85 11.01
C PHE A 217 1.78 0.52 11.18
N GLY A 218 1.03 1.60 10.93
CA GLY A 218 1.45 2.97 11.21
C GLY A 218 2.27 3.64 10.10
N LEU A 219 2.21 3.11 8.87
CA LEU A 219 2.91 3.66 7.70
C LEU A 219 1.94 4.19 6.65
N PRO A 220 2.18 5.35 6.05
CA PRO A 220 1.44 5.78 4.87
C PRO A 220 1.90 5.05 3.59
N THR A 221 3.11 4.53 3.62
CA THR A 221 3.79 3.89 2.50
C THR A 221 4.95 3.04 2.99
N THR A 222 5.37 2.07 2.18
CA THR A 222 6.61 1.31 2.40
C THR A 222 7.72 1.68 1.42
N TYR A 223 7.52 2.69 0.59
CA TYR A 223 8.60 3.23 -0.25
C TYR A 223 9.70 3.85 0.62
N PRO A 224 10.95 3.86 0.14
CA PRO A 224 12.06 4.31 0.94
C PRO A 224 11.86 5.75 1.38
N SER A 225 11.59 5.93 2.64
CA SER A 225 11.92 7.10 3.41
C SER A 225 13.04 6.66 4.33
N GLU A 226 13.82 7.56 4.91
CA GLU A 226 14.97 7.26 5.80
C GLU A 226 14.59 6.45 7.06
N ARG A 227 13.59 5.56 6.96
CA ARG A 227 13.08 4.78 8.10
C ARG A 227 13.97 3.57 8.38
N LYS A 228 14.66 3.64 9.50
CA LYS A 228 15.52 2.55 10.02
C LYS A 228 14.75 1.39 10.65
N ASP A 229 13.43 1.50 10.83
CA ASP A 229 12.60 0.53 11.55
C ASP A 229 11.70 -0.35 10.66
N MET A 230 11.87 -0.28 9.34
CA MET A 230 11.04 -1.02 8.38
C MET A 230 11.00 -2.53 8.66
N GLN A 231 12.13 -3.12 9.04
CA GLN A 231 12.19 -4.54 9.41
C GLN A 231 11.27 -4.88 10.57
N ARG A 232 11.23 -4.04 11.62
CA ARG A 232 10.38 -4.24 12.80
C ARG A 232 8.89 -4.13 12.45
N ILE A 233 8.56 -3.23 11.53
CA ILE A 233 7.19 -3.05 11.07
C ILE A 233 6.73 -4.25 10.25
N PHE A 234 7.57 -4.75 9.33
CA PHE A 234 7.28 -5.97 8.59
C PHE A 234 7.18 -7.20 9.50
N ASP A 235 8.04 -7.29 10.50
CA ASP A 235 7.93 -8.34 11.51
C ASP A 235 6.59 -8.30 12.21
N ARG A 236 6.15 -7.12 12.64
CA ARG A 236 4.84 -6.93 13.30
C ARG A 236 3.68 -7.30 12.37
N ALA A 237 3.73 -6.91 11.10
CA ALA A 237 2.70 -7.25 10.12
C ALA A 237 2.60 -8.77 9.92
N LEU A 238 3.74 -9.43 9.73
CA LEU A 238 3.81 -10.89 9.58
C LEU A 238 3.37 -11.61 10.85
N ASP A 239 3.86 -11.18 12.00
CA ASP A 239 3.50 -11.78 13.30
C ASP A 239 2.00 -11.66 13.56
N THR A 240 1.39 -10.50 13.24
CA THR A 240 -0.07 -10.30 13.34
C THR A 240 -0.82 -11.30 12.46
N CYS A 241 -0.53 -11.33 11.17
CA CYS A 241 -1.28 -12.18 10.23
C CYS A 241 -1.05 -13.69 10.45
N LEU A 242 0.17 -14.11 10.81
CA LEU A 242 0.49 -15.53 11.01
C LEU A 242 0.06 -16.07 12.37
N THR A 243 -0.13 -15.20 13.37
CA THR A 243 -0.63 -15.59 14.70
C THR A 243 -2.16 -15.65 14.76
N MET A 244 -2.86 -15.01 13.87
CA MET A 244 -4.32 -15.09 13.82
C MET A 244 -4.77 -16.48 13.36
N PRO A 245 -5.79 -17.09 14.02
CA PRO A 245 -6.40 -18.31 13.49
C PRO A 245 -6.98 -18.04 12.10
N ALA A 246 -6.46 -18.76 11.11
CA ALA A 246 -6.88 -18.61 9.72
C ALA A 246 -6.85 -19.94 8.99
N ASP A 247 -7.73 -20.10 8.00
CA ASP A 247 -7.73 -21.24 7.06
C ASP A 247 -6.71 -21.01 5.95
N ALA A 248 -6.42 -19.77 5.58
CA ALA A 248 -5.38 -19.39 4.62
C ALA A 248 -4.93 -17.94 4.83
N VAL A 249 -3.71 -17.64 4.39
CA VAL A 249 -3.14 -16.29 4.37
C VAL A 249 -2.72 -15.95 2.95
N VAL A 250 -3.15 -14.79 2.44
CA VAL A 250 -2.74 -14.25 1.14
C VAL A 250 -1.95 -12.96 1.39
N ILE A 251 -0.74 -12.89 0.88
CA ILE A 251 0.13 -11.71 0.99
C ILE A 251 0.37 -11.15 -0.41
N GLU A 252 0.01 -9.90 -0.63
CA GLU A 252 0.31 -9.16 -1.84
C GLU A 252 1.42 -8.14 -1.59
N CYS A 253 2.49 -8.16 -2.38
CA CYS A 253 3.49 -7.11 -2.41
C CYS A 253 3.12 -6.05 -3.47
N GLY A 254 2.71 -4.86 -3.04
CA GLY A 254 2.48 -3.70 -3.93
C GLY A 254 3.79 -3.07 -4.38
N GLY A 255 3.82 -2.56 -5.60
CA GLY A 255 5.04 -2.08 -6.25
C GLY A 255 5.68 -3.15 -7.15
N ASP A 256 6.91 -2.89 -7.61
CA ASP A 256 7.76 -3.86 -8.28
C ASP A 256 8.74 -4.51 -7.29
N MET A 257 9.31 -5.65 -7.68
CA MET A 257 10.15 -6.48 -6.82
C MET A 257 11.43 -5.78 -6.31
N LEU A 258 11.83 -4.66 -6.87
CA LEU A 258 13.05 -3.92 -6.52
C LEU A 258 12.76 -2.74 -5.59
N ALA A 259 11.51 -2.27 -5.55
CA ALA A 259 11.09 -1.07 -4.84
C ALA A 259 10.26 -1.38 -3.57
N ALA A 260 9.71 -0.34 -2.95
CA ALA A 260 8.77 -0.42 -1.81
C ALA A 260 9.24 -1.29 -0.65
N ASN A 261 10.55 -1.43 -0.43
CA ASN A 261 11.15 -2.32 0.57
C ASN A 261 10.75 -3.81 0.42
N ILE A 262 10.30 -4.23 -0.78
CA ILE A 262 9.96 -5.65 -1.04
C ILE A 262 11.12 -6.59 -0.72
N PRO A 263 12.38 -6.35 -1.12
CA PRO A 263 13.48 -7.24 -0.76
C PRO A 263 13.62 -7.44 0.76
N VAL A 264 13.44 -6.37 1.54
CA VAL A 264 13.47 -6.44 3.01
C VAL A 264 12.29 -7.27 3.53
N PHE A 265 11.09 -7.05 2.99
CA PHE A 265 9.90 -7.82 3.37
C PHE A 265 10.08 -9.32 3.10
N LEU A 266 10.56 -9.70 1.91
CA LEU A 266 10.79 -11.10 1.53
C LEU A 266 11.83 -11.78 2.43
N GLU A 267 12.88 -11.08 2.83
CA GLU A 267 13.84 -11.58 3.82
C GLU A 267 13.17 -11.84 5.18
N ARG A 268 12.31 -10.93 5.65
CA ARG A 268 11.58 -11.09 6.92
C ARG A 268 10.58 -12.24 6.85
N LEU A 269 9.88 -12.39 5.73
CA LEU A 269 8.96 -13.50 5.49
C LEU A 269 9.67 -14.85 5.57
N LYS A 270 10.80 -15.02 4.88
CA LYS A 270 11.60 -16.26 4.91
C LYS A 270 12.01 -16.68 6.31
N ARG A 271 12.36 -15.73 7.17
CA ARG A 271 12.76 -16.00 8.56
C ARG A 271 11.60 -16.53 9.40
N ARG A 272 10.34 -16.19 9.06
CA ARG A 272 9.15 -16.61 9.79
C ARG A 272 8.51 -17.86 9.20
N ARG A 273 8.51 -17.94 7.89
CA ARG A 273 7.85 -19.00 7.17
C ARG A 273 8.73 -19.44 5.98
N SER A 274 9.22 -20.67 6.03
CA SER A 274 10.07 -21.23 4.98
C SER A 274 9.29 -21.74 3.76
N ARG A 275 7.97 -21.93 3.89
CA ARG A 275 7.11 -22.43 2.82
C ARG A 275 5.99 -21.47 2.52
N ALA A 276 5.92 -21.02 1.28
CA ALA A 276 4.84 -20.23 0.71
C ALA A 276 4.61 -20.68 -0.73
N THR A 277 3.36 -20.61 -1.18
CA THR A 277 3.06 -20.70 -2.61
C THR A 277 3.32 -19.34 -3.22
N VAL A 278 4.33 -19.21 -4.07
CA VAL A 278 4.75 -17.93 -4.65
C VAL A 278 4.14 -17.79 -6.04
N VAL A 279 3.39 -16.70 -6.25
CA VAL A 279 2.80 -16.31 -7.53
C VAL A 279 3.52 -15.07 -8.02
N LEU A 280 4.12 -15.15 -9.22
CA LEU A 280 4.76 -14.03 -9.90
C LEU A 280 3.80 -13.45 -10.94
N ALA A 281 3.42 -12.19 -10.80
CA ALA A 281 2.69 -11.46 -11.84
C ALA A 281 3.69 -10.68 -12.70
N ALA A 282 3.63 -10.84 -14.04
CA ALA A 282 4.56 -10.22 -14.96
C ALA A 282 3.87 -9.64 -16.20
N ALA A 283 4.40 -8.54 -16.71
CA ALA A 283 3.87 -7.87 -17.90
C ALA A 283 4.16 -8.66 -19.18
N ASP A 284 5.33 -9.25 -19.28
CA ASP A 284 5.85 -9.93 -20.46
C ASP A 284 6.76 -11.11 -20.10
N PRO A 285 7.13 -11.99 -21.07
CA PRO A 285 7.96 -13.16 -20.79
C PRO A 285 9.39 -12.84 -20.29
N LEU A 286 10.00 -11.72 -20.69
CA LEU A 286 11.34 -11.35 -20.23
C LEU A 286 11.30 -10.84 -18.80
N GLY A 287 10.30 -10.03 -18.44
CA GLY A 287 10.04 -9.63 -17.07
C GLY A 287 9.75 -10.85 -16.17
N ALA A 288 8.96 -11.81 -16.66
CA ALA A 288 8.70 -13.06 -15.96
C ALA A 288 10.00 -13.85 -15.72
N PHE A 289 10.89 -13.95 -16.70
CA PHE A 289 12.17 -14.62 -16.56
C PHE A 289 13.05 -13.94 -15.51
N GLY A 290 13.24 -12.62 -15.59
CA GLY A 290 14.02 -11.86 -14.60
C GLY A 290 13.47 -12.00 -13.20
N GLY A 291 12.14 -11.84 -13.02
CA GLY A 291 11.49 -12.01 -11.73
C GLY A 291 11.60 -13.43 -11.17
N THR A 292 11.47 -14.45 -12.03
CA THR A 292 11.66 -15.86 -11.62
C THR A 292 13.08 -16.13 -11.16
N GLN A 293 14.09 -15.57 -11.85
CA GLN A 293 15.48 -15.73 -11.46
C GLN A 293 15.75 -15.07 -10.10
N MET A 294 15.32 -13.83 -9.90
CA MET A 294 15.44 -13.12 -8.62
C MET A 294 14.80 -13.91 -7.46
N LEU A 295 13.61 -14.47 -7.67
CA LEU A 295 12.93 -15.27 -6.66
C LEU A 295 13.68 -16.56 -6.32
N ARG A 296 14.30 -17.21 -7.30
CA ARG A 296 15.18 -18.38 -7.07
C ARG A 296 16.42 -18.01 -6.25
N ASP A 297 17.06 -16.89 -6.60
CA ASP A 297 18.29 -16.44 -5.93
C ASP A 297 18.06 -16.12 -4.45
N ILE A 298 16.90 -15.60 -4.10
CA ILE A 298 16.52 -15.37 -2.70
C ILE A 298 15.89 -16.61 -2.02
N GLY A 299 15.76 -17.75 -2.72
CA GLY A 299 15.21 -19.00 -2.18
C GLY A 299 13.69 -18.99 -1.95
N LEU A 300 12.95 -18.22 -2.76
CA LEU A 300 11.48 -18.19 -2.84
C LEU A 300 11.04 -18.45 -4.29
N PRO A 301 11.32 -19.61 -4.88
CA PRO A 301 11.03 -19.87 -6.28
C PRO A 301 9.54 -19.70 -6.58
N ALA A 302 9.21 -19.10 -7.72
CA ALA A 302 7.83 -19.01 -8.18
C ALA A 302 7.24 -20.38 -8.45
N ASN A 303 6.05 -20.63 -7.93
CA ASN A 303 5.25 -21.84 -8.19
C ASN A 303 4.31 -21.64 -9.39
N LEU A 304 3.92 -20.39 -9.65
CA LEU A 304 3.02 -20.00 -10.72
C LEU A 304 3.40 -18.63 -11.25
N ILE A 305 3.28 -18.44 -12.57
CA ILE A 305 3.40 -17.13 -13.22
C ILE A 305 2.04 -16.75 -13.80
N THR A 306 1.68 -15.47 -13.67
CA THR A 306 0.43 -14.90 -14.20
C THR A 306 0.62 -13.46 -14.68
N GLY A 307 -0.46 -12.80 -15.06
CA GLY A 307 -0.46 -11.43 -15.55
C GLY A 307 -0.45 -11.34 -17.07
N PRO A 308 -0.23 -10.16 -17.65
CA PRO A 308 -0.28 -9.94 -19.11
C PRO A 308 0.63 -10.87 -19.92
N CYS A 309 1.73 -11.36 -19.35
CA CYS A 309 2.57 -12.38 -19.99
C CYS A 309 1.85 -13.69 -20.31
N THR A 310 0.60 -13.87 -19.81
CA THR A 310 -0.25 -15.06 -20.04
C THR A 310 -1.53 -14.76 -20.81
N ASP A 311 -1.70 -13.55 -21.35
CA ASP A 311 -2.96 -13.12 -22.01
C ASP A 311 -3.23 -13.85 -23.33
N THR A 312 -2.17 -14.28 -24.02
CA THR A 312 -2.31 -15.10 -25.22
C THR A 312 -1.66 -16.47 -25.04
N PRO A 313 -2.19 -17.53 -25.69
CA PRO A 313 -1.57 -18.86 -25.64
C PRO A 313 -0.10 -18.87 -26.05
N ALA A 314 0.27 -18.10 -27.06
CA ALA A 314 1.66 -18.00 -27.53
C ALA A 314 2.57 -17.32 -26.51
N SER A 315 2.12 -16.30 -25.82
CA SER A 315 2.87 -15.60 -24.76
C SER A 315 3.00 -16.49 -23.53
N GLN A 316 1.92 -17.15 -23.12
CA GLN A 316 1.92 -18.12 -22.03
C GLN A 316 2.94 -19.24 -22.27
N GLN A 317 2.90 -19.89 -23.47
CA GLN A 317 3.82 -20.96 -23.83
C GLN A 317 5.29 -20.49 -23.81
N ARG A 318 5.57 -19.26 -24.31
CA ARG A 318 6.91 -18.66 -24.24
C ARG A 318 7.36 -18.45 -22.80
N THR A 319 6.46 -17.94 -21.95
CA THR A 319 6.73 -17.71 -20.53
C THR A 319 7.08 -19.01 -19.81
N GLU A 320 6.28 -20.07 -20.00
CA GLU A 320 6.52 -21.39 -19.41
C GLU A 320 7.86 -21.98 -19.90
N SER A 321 8.09 -21.92 -21.22
CA SER A 321 9.32 -22.45 -21.81
C SER A 321 10.57 -21.74 -21.33
N LEU A 322 10.52 -20.42 -21.16
CA LEU A 322 11.63 -19.59 -20.71
C LEU A 322 11.91 -19.73 -19.21
N CYS A 323 10.85 -19.64 -18.42
CA CYS A 323 10.96 -19.62 -16.95
C CYS A 323 11.05 -21.02 -16.32
N LYS A 324 10.70 -22.09 -17.05
CA LYS A 324 10.56 -23.47 -16.54
C LYS A 324 9.64 -23.52 -15.29
N THR A 325 8.58 -22.72 -15.32
CA THR A 325 7.60 -22.57 -14.25
C THR A 325 6.22 -22.51 -14.90
N PRO A 326 5.20 -23.21 -14.36
CA PRO A 326 3.83 -23.12 -14.87
C PRO A 326 3.37 -21.67 -14.98
N ALA A 327 2.66 -21.36 -16.07
CA ALA A 327 2.08 -20.04 -16.27
C ALA A 327 0.59 -20.16 -16.62
N MET A 328 -0.25 -19.35 -16.00
CA MET A 328 -1.70 -19.41 -16.17
C MET A 328 -2.31 -18.00 -16.07
N ASN A 329 -3.23 -17.69 -16.97
CA ASN A 329 -4.03 -16.48 -16.84
C ASN A 329 -5.14 -16.71 -15.80
N MET A 330 -4.99 -16.07 -14.64
CA MET A 330 -5.94 -16.23 -13.52
C MET A 330 -7.30 -15.56 -13.77
N LEU A 331 -7.46 -14.78 -14.84
CA LEU A 331 -8.76 -14.26 -15.28
C LEU A 331 -9.57 -15.27 -16.11
N ARG A 332 -8.90 -16.23 -16.72
CA ARG A 332 -9.61 -17.27 -17.49
C ARG A 332 -10.20 -18.26 -16.51
N ARG A 333 -11.52 -18.42 -16.56
CA ARG A 333 -12.18 -19.57 -15.91
C ARG A 333 -11.73 -20.84 -16.66
N GLU A 334 -11.23 -21.81 -15.92
CA GLU A 334 -11.17 -23.17 -16.46
C GLU A 334 -12.63 -23.56 -16.80
N SER A 335 -12.90 -23.76 -18.08
CA SER A 335 -14.20 -24.20 -18.61
C SER A 335 -14.42 -25.67 -18.29
#